data_503eb9335839eba20c015c2917f60aa7
#
_entry.id   503eb9335839eba20c015c2917f60aa7
#
_cell.length_a   1.000
_cell.length_b   1.000
_cell.length_c   1.000
_cell.angle_alpha   90.00
_cell.angle_beta   90.00
_cell.angle_gamma   90.00
#
_symmetry.space_group_name_H-M   'P 1'
#
loop_
_entity.id
_entity.type
_entity.pdbx_description
1 polymer ?
#
loop_
_entity_poly.entity_id
_entity_poly.type
_entity_poly.pdbx_seq_one_letter_code
_entity_poly.pdbx_strand_id
1 'polypeptide(L)'
;MNLPRMSNRHSVRCLRVVTLVGTLTTWSIVSVFAASTEAMYGTEGMVVSRSVHASAAGIQIMKAGGNAIDGAVATGFVLAVTYPSAGNIGGGGFAVVRLADGSVVTLDHRERAPLTATHDMYLDDAGNVISGLSTRSHKAAGVPGSVDGLLTLLATHGTMSRAKVMAPAIRLAGRGFPLDHDLVRQFKRVLPSMAAYPASVEKFSQAGIPYEVGDIWRQPDLAKVLKRISRQGRDGFY
;
A
#
# COMPACT_ATOMS: atom_id res chain seq x y z
N MET A 1 -67.52 -57.38 -16.14
CA MET A 1 -67.50 -56.23 -15.22
C MET A 1 -66.02 -55.78 -15.12
N ASN A 2 -65.66 -54.79 -15.97
CA ASN A 2 -64.28 -54.39 -16.11
C ASN A 2 -64.01 -53.14 -15.23
N LEU A 3 -63.08 -53.25 -14.29
CA LEU A 3 -62.58 -52.14 -13.52
C LEU A 3 -61.45 -51.44 -14.25
N PRO A 4 -61.38 -50.08 -14.33
CA PRO A 4 -60.32 -49.37 -15.01
C PRO A 4 -59.06 -49.32 -14.15
N ARG A 5 -57.91 -49.64 -14.80
CA ARG A 5 -56.56 -49.46 -14.22
C ARG A 5 -56.28 -47.95 -14.11
N MET A 6 -56.17 -47.44 -12.91
CA MET A 6 -55.70 -46.10 -12.62
C MET A 6 -54.22 -45.99 -12.99
N SER A 7 -53.92 -45.02 -13.83
CA SER A 7 -52.58 -44.74 -14.34
C SER A 7 -51.65 -44.13 -13.28
N ASN A 8 -50.58 -44.84 -12.99
CA ASN A 8 -49.56 -44.54 -11.97
C ASN A 8 -48.63 -43.37 -12.37
N ARG A 9 -49.06 -42.47 -13.29
CA ARG A 9 -48.20 -41.39 -13.85
C ARG A 9 -48.15 -40.14 -12.96
N HIS A 10 -49.07 -39.91 -12.08
CA HIS A 10 -49.11 -38.73 -11.23
C HIS A 10 -48.21 -38.84 -9.99
N SER A 11 -48.10 -40.02 -9.39
CA SER A 11 -47.25 -40.26 -8.21
C SER A 11 -45.75 -40.13 -8.51
N VAL A 12 -45.30 -40.54 -9.69
CA VAL A 12 -43.86 -40.41 -10.10
C VAL A 12 -43.46 -38.95 -10.39
N ARG A 13 -44.41 -38.12 -10.89
CA ARG A 13 -44.14 -36.68 -11.11
C ARG A 13 -44.02 -35.91 -9.81
N CYS A 14 -44.89 -36.15 -8.84
CA CYS A 14 -44.82 -35.53 -7.52
C CYS A 14 -43.52 -35.90 -6.77
N LEU A 15 -43.12 -37.19 -6.84
CA LEU A 15 -41.90 -37.64 -6.17
C LEU A 15 -40.65 -37.00 -6.78
N ARG A 16 -40.59 -36.84 -8.12
CA ARG A 16 -39.45 -36.16 -8.80
C ARG A 16 -39.37 -34.66 -8.50
N VAL A 17 -40.49 -33.98 -8.36
CA VAL A 17 -40.50 -32.53 -8.01
C VAL A 17 -40.08 -32.34 -6.55
N VAL A 18 -40.53 -33.17 -5.63
CA VAL A 18 -40.11 -33.11 -4.22
C VAL A 18 -38.62 -33.43 -4.05
N THR A 19 -38.09 -34.40 -4.81
CA THR A 19 -36.64 -34.71 -4.78
C THR A 19 -35.81 -33.59 -5.37
N LEU A 20 -36.26 -32.92 -6.45
CA LEU A 20 -35.56 -31.81 -7.09
C LEU A 20 -35.53 -30.53 -6.23
N VAL A 21 -36.66 -30.26 -5.54
CA VAL A 21 -36.75 -29.12 -4.60
C VAL A 21 -35.94 -29.40 -3.34
N GLY A 22 -35.91 -30.64 -2.85
CA GLY A 22 -35.09 -31.02 -1.70
C GLY A 22 -33.60 -30.96 -1.95
N THR A 23 -33.11 -31.26 -3.16
CA THR A 23 -31.69 -31.14 -3.55
C THR A 23 -31.26 -29.70 -3.80
N LEU A 24 -32.16 -28.83 -4.30
CA LEU A 24 -31.87 -27.40 -4.45
C LEU A 24 -31.80 -26.66 -3.11
N THR A 25 -32.61 -27.03 -2.13
CA THR A 25 -32.59 -26.42 -0.79
C THR A 25 -31.37 -26.86 0.04
N THR A 26 -30.87 -28.07 -0.14
CA THR A 26 -29.63 -28.53 0.56
C THR A 26 -28.36 -27.88 -0.01
N TRP A 27 -28.34 -27.46 -1.27
CA TRP A 27 -27.18 -26.74 -1.86
C TRP A 27 -27.13 -25.27 -1.42
N SER A 28 -28.23 -24.70 -0.96
CA SER A 28 -28.26 -23.28 -0.52
C SER A 28 -27.77 -23.07 0.93
N ILE A 29 -27.50 -24.13 1.70
CA ILE A 29 -27.10 -24.04 3.12
C ILE A 29 -25.56 -24.14 3.31
N VAL A 30 -24.78 -24.42 2.25
CA VAL A 30 -23.31 -24.54 2.34
C VAL A 30 -22.58 -23.20 2.11
N SER A 31 -23.30 -22.11 1.94
CA SER A 31 -22.68 -20.81 1.70
C SER A 31 -22.81 -19.92 2.92
N VAL A 32 -21.70 -19.54 3.44
CA VAL A 32 -21.39 -18.45 4.38
C VAL A 32 -20.88 -18.93 5.74
N PHE A 33 -19.78 -19.65 5.73
CA PHE A 33 -18.76 -19.36 6.72
C PHE A 33 -17.65 -18.56 6.02
N ALA A 34 -17.92 -17.30 5.67
CA ALA A 34 -16.87 -16.33 5.58
C ALA A 34 -16.29 -16.23 6.99
N ALA A 35 -15.22 -16.98 7.26
CA ALA A 35 -14.50 -16.84 8.50
C ALA A 35 -14.01 -15.38 8.56
N SER A 36 -14.72 -14.55 9.33
CA SER A 36 -14.15 -13.26 9.73
C SER A 36 -12.86 -13.59 10.49
N THR A 37 -11.75 -13.06 10.03
CA THR A 37 -10.51 -13.18 10.79
C THR A 37 -10.77 -12.62 12.19
N GLU A 38 -10.44 -13.39 13.22
CA GLU A 38 -10.57 -12.95 14.61
C GLU A 38 -9.83 -11.62 14.79
N ALA A 39 -10.45 -10.69 15.53
CA ALA A 39 -9.85 -9.39 15.77
C ALA A 39 -8.57 -9.57 16.59
N MET A 40 -7.48 -8.96 16.12
CA MET A 40 -6.23 -8.93 16.87
C MET A 40 -6.24 -7.78 17.88
N TYR A 41 -5.83 -8.04 19.09
CA TYR A 41 -5.76 -7.08 20.18
C TYR A 41 -4.31 -6.85 20.60
N GLY A 42 -3.95 -5.58 20.84
CA GLY A 42 -2.67 -5.19 21.43
C GLY A 42 -2.89 -4.53 22.79
N THR A 43 -2.20 -4.99 23.82
CA THR A 43 -2.31 -4.45 25.18
C THR A 43 -1.36 -3.28 25.42
N GLU A 44 -0.17 -3.29 24.83
CA GLU A 44 0.86 -2.26 25.00
C GLU A 44 0.97 -1.32 23.81
N GLY A 45 0.55 -1.78 22.63
CA GLY A 45 0.56 -1.01 21.39
C GLY A 45 0.34 -1.89 20.18
N MET A 46 -0.07 -1.25 19.09
CA MET A 46 -0.33 -1.94 17.83
C MET A 46 0.11 -1.08 16.65
N VAL A 47 0.63 -1.71 15.62
CA VAL A 47 0.90 -1.08 14.31
C VAL A 47 0.24 -1.91 13.23
N VAL A 48 -0.62 -1.28 12.45
CA VAL A 48 -1.29 -1.90 11.31
C VAL A 48 -0.87 -1.17 10.04
N SER A 49 -0.37 -1.90 9.08
CA SER A 49 0.00 -1.35 7.77
C SER A 49 -0.12 -2.41 6.67
N ARG A 50 0.02 -1.98 5.42
CA ARG A 50 -0.04 -2.86 4.25
C ARG A 50 1.18 -3.79 4.12
N SER A 51 2.26 -3.56 4.87
CA SER A 51 3.50 -4.32 4.80
C SER A 51 3.88 -4.89 6.17
N VAL A 52 4.11 -6.20 6.23
CA VAL A 52 4.59 -6.86 7.45
C VAL A 52 5.92 -6.25 7.93
N HIS A 53 6.81 -5.90 7.01
CA HIS A 53 8.08 -5.24 7.32
C HIS A 53 7.89 -3.87 7.96
N ALA A 54 6.90 -3.10 7.47
CA ALA A 54 6.61 -1.76 7.97
C ALA A 54 5.96 -1.84 9.36
N SER A 55 4.99 -2.73 9.56
CA SER A 55 4.38 -2.95 10.88
C SER A 55 5.42 -3.44 11.89
N ALA A 56 6.28 -4.38 11.51
CA ALA A 56 7.35 -4.88 12.37
C ALA A 56 8.35 -3.78 12.75
N ALA A 57 8.70 -2.88 11.82
CA ALA A 57 9.59 -1.75 12.10
C ALA A 57 8.97 -0.79 13.11
N GLY A 58 7.68 -0.43 12.95
CA GLY A 58 6.99 0.43 13.92
C GLY A 58 6.94 -0.19 15.32
N ILE A 59 6.59 -1.47 15.42
CA ILE A 59 6.63 -2.22 16.70
C ILE A 59 8.05 -2.23 17.30
N GLN A 60 9.07 -2.47 16.48
CA GLN A 60 10.47 -2.48 16.93
C GLN A 60 10.90 -1.13 17.54
N ILE A 61 10.50 -0.02 16.90
CA ILE A 61 10.78 1.33 17.38
C ILE A 61 10.08 1.59 18.72
N MET A 62 8.80 1.23 18.85
CA MET A 62 8.08 1.37 20.12
C MET A 62 8.70 0.50 21.24
N LYS A 63 9.06 -0.76 20.95
CA LYS A 63 9.76 -1.64 21.92
C LYS A 63 11.12 -1.11 22.33
N ALA A 64 11.78 -0.31 21.50
CA ALA A 64 13.05 0.34 21.80
C ALA A 64 12.88 1.65 22.61
N GLY A 65 11.68 1.95 23.10
CA GLY A 65 11.34 3.10 23.93
C GLY A 65 10.80 4.31 23.17
N GLY A 66 10.52 4.18 21.88
CA GLY A 66 9.82 5.20 21.10
C GLY A 66 8.33 5.25 21.44
N ASN A 67 7.71 6.39 21.20
CA ASN A 67 6.26 6.53 21.29
C ASN A 67 5.55 6.09 20.00
N ALA A 68 4.22 6.22 19.95
CA ALA A 68 3.41 5.86 18.79
C ALA A 68 3.78 6.66 17.53
N ILE A 69 4.23 7.90 17.67
CA ILE A 69 4.64 8.76 16.55
C ILE A 69 5.97 8.27 15.96
N ASP A 70 6.94 7.91 16.81
CA ASP A 70 8.20 7.30 16.36
C ASP A 70 7.93 6.02 15.57
N GLY A 71 7.02 5.18 16.08
CA GLY A 71 6.57 3.96 15.40
C GLY A 71 5.88 4.23 14.07
N ALA A 72 4.98 5.22 14.02
CA ALA A 72 4.27 5.61 12.80
C ALA A 72 5.22 6.16 11.72
N VAL A 73 6.17 7.01 12.11
CA VAL A 73 7.18 7.58 11.19
C VAL A 73 8.09 6.49 10.64
N ALA A 74 8.56 5.56 11.49
CA ALA A 74 9.33 4.40 11.03
C ALA A 74 8.54 3.54 10.05
N THR A 75 7.27 3.28 10.34
CA THR A 75 6.34 2.57 9.45
C THR A 75 6.22 3.27 8.11
N GLY A 76 6.01 4.59 8.10
CA GLY A 76 5.90 5.40 6.88
C GLY A 76 7.15 5.33 6.00
N PHE A 77 8.35 5.47 6.56
CA PHE A 77 9.59 5.33 5.80
C PHE A 77 9.84 3.90 5.32
N VAL A 78 9.43 2.88 6.08
CA VAL A 78 9.53 1.48 5.62
C VAL A 78 8.51 1.17 4.54
N LEU A 79 7.30 1.72 4.60
CA LEU A 79 6.33 1.61 3.50
C LEU A 79 6.85 2.22 2.20
N ALA A 80 7.62 3.30 2.27
CA ALA A 80 8.28 3.87 1.09
C ALA A 80 9.26 2.91 0.41
N VAL A 81 9.76 1.92 1.13
CA VAL A 81 10.64 0.87 0.61
C VAL A 81 9.87 -0.37 0.19
N THR A 82 8.90 -0.80 1.00
CA THR A 82 8.27 -2.13 0.89
C THR A 82 6.88 -2.11 0.26
N TYR A 83 6.32 -0.93 -0.02
CA TYR A 83 5.01 -0.78 -0.65
C TYR A 83 4.99 0.39 -1.64
N PRO A 84 5.78 0.34 -2.73
CA PRO A 84 6.02 1.47 -3.63
C PRO A 84 4.78 1.95 -4.39
N SER A 85 3.71 1.17 -4.43
CA SER A 85 2.46 1.56 -5.10
C SER A 85 1.67 2.65 -4.35
N ALA A 86 1.91 2.82 -3.04
CA ALA A 86 1.23 3.84 -2.24
C ALA A 86 2.11 4.42 -1.11
N GLY A 87 3.07 3.66 -0.56
CA GLY A 87 4.10 4.17 0.34
C GLY A 87 5.30 4.65 -0.47
N ASN A 88 5.64 5.92 -0.41
CA ASN A 88 6.78 6.48 -1.15
C ASN A 88 7.24 7.80 -0.55
N ILE A 89 8.47 8.22 -0.87
CA ILE A 89 8.98 9.54 -0.49
C ILE A 89 8.65 10.62 -1.53
N GLY A 90 8.11 10.22 -2.68
CA GLY A 90 7.72 11.11 -3.78
C GLY A 90 6.26 11.55 -3.75
N GLY A 91 5.51 11.16 -2.72
CA GLY A 91 4.11 11.50 -2.53
C GLY A 91 3.85 12.41 -1.35
N GLY A 92 2.65 12.33 -0.80
CA GLY A 92 2.20 13.08 0.37
C GLY A 92 1.17 12.30 1.17
N GLY A 93 0.48 12.97 2.07
CA GLY A 93 -0.54 12.35 2.90
C GLY A 93 -1.12 13.27 3.94
N PHE A 94 -1.85 12.65 4.86
CA PHE A 94 -2.44 13.28 6.02
C PHE A 94 -2.10 12.49 7.27
N ALA A 95 -1.99 13.17 8.39
CA ALA A 95 -1.92 12.51 9.68
C ALA A 95 -2.97 13.08 10.63
N VAL A 96 -3.60 12.19 11.41
CA VAL A 96 -4.44 12.53 12.55
C VAL A 96 -3.83 11.86 13.77
N VAL A 97 -3.47 12.66 14.75
CA VAL A 97 -2.77 12.20 15.95
C VAL A 97 -3.59 12.56 17.17
N ARG A 98 -3.98 11.56 17.95
CA ARG A 98 -4.54 11.77 19.28
C ARG A 98 -3.44 11.62 20.31
N LEU A 99 -3.14 12.67 21.05
CA LEU A 99 -2.11 12.71 22.08
C LEU A 99 -2.61 12.10 23.40
N ALA A 100 -1.70 11.84 24.31
CA ALA A 100 -2.00 11.21 25.60
C ALA A 100 -2.93 12.06 26.49
N ASP A 101 -2.89 13.39 26.36
CA ASP A 101 -3.78 14.32 27.05
C ASP A 101 -5.19 14.40 26.45
N GLY A 102 -5.44 13.63 25.37
CA GLY A 102 -6.71 13.59 24.66
C GLY A 102 -6.84 14.63 23.54
N SER A 103 -5.92 15.56 23.42
CA SER A 103 -5.90 16.53 22.32
C SER A 103 -5.68 15.84 20.97
N VAL A 104 -6.24 16.43 19.92
CA VAL A 104 -6.12 15.92 18.54
C VAL A 104 -5.45 16.96 17.67
N VAL A 105 -4.41 16.54 16.97
CA VAL A 105 -3.72 17.36 15.98
C VAL A 105 -3.82 16.71 14.60
N THR A 106 -3.88 17.54 13.56
CA THR A 106 -3.88 17.09 12.17
C THR A 106 -2.70 17.72 11.44
N LEU A 107 -2.13 16.97 10.52
CA LEU A 107 -1.09 17.46 9.62
C LEU A 107 -1.50 17.13 8.19
N ASP A 108 -1.61 18.17 7.36
CA ASP A 108 -1.70 18.06 5.91
C ASP A 108 -0.30 18.20 5.32
N HIS A 109 0.20 17.10 4.75
CA HIS A 109 1.47 17.06 4.05
C HIS A 109 1.33 16.50 2.63
N ARG A 110 0.24 16.88 1.96
CA ARG A 110 0.03 16.56 0.54
C ARG A 110 1.08 17.20 -0.34
N GLU A 111 1.16 16.70 -1.54
CA GLU A 111 1.95 17.27 -2.63
C GLU A 111 1.45 18.68 -2.97
N ARG A 112 2.36 19.53 -3.40
CA ARG A 112 2.05 20.87 -3.89
C ARG A 112 2.42 21.00 -5.36
N ALA A 113 1.75 21.90 -6.06
CA ALA A 113 2.17 22.28 -7.40
C ALA A 113 3.57 22.90 -7.36
N PRO A 114 4.43 22.64 -8.34
CA PRO A 114 5.69 23.38 -8.50
C PRO A 114 5.43 24.90 -8.62
N LEU A 115 6.36 25.72 -8.14
CA LEU A 115 6.24 27.19 -8.23
C LEU A 115 6.18 27.70 -9.69
N THR A 116 6.66 26.89 -10.63
CA THR A 116 6.62 27.17 -12.08
C THR A 116 5.33 26.66 -12.75
N ALA A 117 4.38 26.11 -12.01
CA ALA A 117 3.11 25.65 -12.57
C ALA A 117 2.28 26.85 -13.07
N THR A 118 1.75 26.73 -14.28
CA THR A 118 0.87 27.73 -14.89
C THR A 118 -0.50 27.11 -15.17
N HIS A 119 -1.51 27.97 -15.40
CA HIS A 119 -2.88 27.54 -15.71
C HIS A 119 -2.94 26.65 -16.97
N ASP A 120 -2.07 26.90 -17.92
CA ASP A 120 -2.05 26.30 -19.26
C ASP A 120 -0.93 25.27 -19.47
N MET A 121 -0.21 24.89 -18.41
CA MET A 121 0.98 24.00 -18.49
C MET A 121 0.72 22.64 -19.15
N TYR A 122 -0.54 22.25 -19.33
CA TYR A 122 -0.97 20.99 -19.96
C TYR A 122 -1.66 21.19 -21.31
N LEU A 123 -1.66 22.43 -21.83
CA LEU A 123 -2.29 22.79 -23.09
C LEU A 123 -1.24 22.96 -24.19
N ASP A 124 -1.65 22.79 -25.43
CA ASP A 124 -0.90 23.22 -26.63
C ASP A 124 -1.14 24.70 -26.91
N ASP A 125 -0.44 25.23 -27.92
CA ASP A 125 -0.55 26.64 -28.33
C ASP A 125 -1.95 27.04 -28.82
N ALA A 126 -2.79 26.07 -29.20
CA ALA A 126 -4.19 26.27 -29.59
C ALA A 126 -5.16 26.16 -28.41
N GLY A 127 -4.69 25.88 -27.20
CA GLY A 127 -5.48 25.74 -26.00
C GLY A 127 -6.09 24.35 -25.80
N ASN A 128 -5.68 23.34 -26.55
CA ASN A 128 -6.17 21.98 -26.40
C ASN A 128 -5.34 21.20 -25.38
N VAL A 129 -5.99 20.27 -24.69
CA VAL A 129 -5.31 19.40 -23.71
C VAL A 129 -4.35 18.43 -24.41
N ILE A 130 -3.07 18.48 -24.04
CA ILE A 130 -2.08 17.51 -24.50
C ILE A 130 -2.27 16.19 -23.77
N SER A 131 -2.69 15.16 -24.52
CA SER A 131 -3.02 13.84 -23.96
C SER A 131 -1.83 13.23 -23.20
N GLY A 132 -2.08 12.80 -21.96
CA GLY A 132 -1.10 12.15 -21.11
C GLY A 132 -0.11 13.09 -20.41
N LEU A 133 -0.05 14.38 -20.76
CA LEU A 133 0.91 15.29 -20.16
C LEU A 133 0.69 15.51 -18.66
N SER A 134 -0.57 15.56 -18.23
CA SER A 134 -0.95 15.70 -16.81
C SER A 134 -0.95 14.39 -16.01
N THR A 135 -0.67 13.24 -16.65
CA THR A 135 -0.77 11.93 -15.99
C THR A 135 0.46 11.04 -16.13
N ARG A 136 1.29 11.27 -17.17
CA ARG A 136 2.40 10.37 -17.54
C ARG A 136 3.73 11.10 -17.83
N SER A 137 3.83 12.38 -17.51
CA SER A 137 5.03 13.16 -17.73
C SER A 137 5.63 13.66 -16.42
N HIS A 138 6.85 14.20 -16.49
CA HIS A 138 7.49 14.88 -15.36
C HIS A 138 6.68 16.10 -14.86
N LYS A 139 5.90 16.73 -15.73
CA LYS A 139 4.99 17.83 -15.35
C LYS A 139 3.79 17.36 -14.51
N ALA A 140 3.48 16.05 -14.51
CA ALA A 140 2.40 15.48 -13.72
C ALA A 140 2.78 15.29 -12.23
N ALA A 141 4.07 15.33 -11.90
CA ALA A 141 4.54 15.12 -10.55
C ALA A 141 4.44 16.41 -9.72
N GLY A 142 3.79 16.34 -8.57
CA GLY A 142 3.82 17.39 -7.56
C GLY A 142 5.12 17.40 -6.77
N VAL A 143 5.39 18.48 -6.05
CA VAL A 143 6.45 18.55 -5.04
C VAL A 143 6.04 17.69 -3.86
N PRO A 144 6.83 16.67 -3.49
CA PRO A 144 6.44 15.71 -2.45
C PRO A 144 6.32 16.33 -1.06
N GLY A 145 5.35 15.87 -0.28
CA GLY A 145 5.16 16.25 1.12
C GLY A 145 5.52 15.16 2.13
N SER A 146 5.68 13.89 1.72
CA SER A 146 5.88 12.76 2.64
C SER A 146 7.08 12.92 3.55
N VAL A 147 8.22 13.35 3.01
CA VAL A 147 9.45 13.50 3.82
C VAL A 147 9.28 14.62 4.85
N ASP A 148 8.81 15.79 4.42
CA ASP A 148 8.59 16.93 5.30
C ASP A 148 7.55 16.61 6.39
N GLY A 149 6.43 15.99 6.02
CA GLY A 149 5.39 15.61 6.97
C GLY A 149 5.83 14.60 8.01
N LEU A 150 6.49 13.52 7.60
CA LEU A 150 7.00 12.51 8.53
C LEU A 150 8.07 13.08 9.46
N LEU A 151 8.97 13.95 8.95
CA LEU A 151 9.98 14.60 9.77
C LEU A 151 9.38 15.64 10.72
N THR A 152 8.36 16.37 10.29
CA THR A 152 7.61 17.32 11.15
C THR A 152 6.92 16.59 12.28
N LEU A 153 6.21 15.49 12.01
CA LEU A 153 5.60 14.65 13.05
C LEU A 153 6.64 14.15 14.06
N LEU A 154 7.76 13.67 13.57
CA LEU A 154 8.85 13.19 14.42
C LEU A 154 9.45 14.30 15.29
N ALA A 155 9.69 15.47 14.71
CA ALA A 155 10.30 16.59 15.42
C ALA A 155 9.37 17.20 16.48
N THR A 156 8.04 17.21 16.21
CA THR A 156 7.04 17.84 17.09
C THR A 156 6.56 16.90 18.20
N HIS A 157 6.38 15.62 17.89
CA HIS A 157 5.69 14.68 18.77
C HIS A 157 6.47 13.38 19.01
N GLY A 158 7.57 13.14 18.29
CA GLY A 158 8.43 11.97 18.51
C GLY A 158 9.37 12.17 19.68
N THR A 159 9.95 11.08 20.14
CA THR A 159 10.92 11.03 21.26
C THR A 159 12.27 10.49 20.84
N MET A 160 12.36 9.89 19.66
CA MET A 160 13.59 9.27 19.17
C MET A 160 14.28 10.11 18.10
N SER A 161 15.58 9.90 17.96
CA SER A 161 16.35 10.53 16.90
C SER A 161 15.94 10.01 15.52
N ARG A 162 15.95 10.91 14.53
CA ARG A 162 15.70 10.59 13.11
C ARG A 162 16.55 9.40 12.63
N ALA A 163 17.80 9.31 13.04
CA ALA A 163 18.69 8.21 12.67
C ALA A 163 18.17 6.85 13.14
N LYS A 164 17.66 6.76 14.37
CA LYS A 164 17.08 5.52 14.89
C LYS A 164 15.81 5.13 14.16
N VAL A 165 14.90 6.09 13.98
CA VAL A 165 13.58 5.87 13.38
C VAL A 165 13.69 5.47 11.90
N MET A 166 14.65 6.03 11.16
CA MET A 166 14.85 5.72 9.74
C MET A 166 15.74 4.50 9.46
N ALA A 167 16.47 3.99 10.48
CA ALA A 167 17.40 2.88 10.29
C ALA A 167 16.78 1.61 9.69
N PRO A 168 15.55 1.18 10.05
CA PRO A 168 14.90 0.03 9.43
C PRO A 168 14.68 0.20 7.92
N ALA A 169 14.19 1.36 7.48
CA ALA A 169 13.97 1.66 6.07
C ALA A 169 15.27 1.64 5.27
N ILE A 170 16.33 2.28 5.81
CA ILE A 170 17.66 2.29 5.19
C ILE A 170 18.23 0.88 5.02
N ARG A 171 18.07 0.02 6.05
CA ARG A 171 18.54 -1.38 5.98
C ARG A 171 17.77 -2.18 4.93
N LEU A 172 16.45 -2.09 4.91
CA LEU A 172 15.61 -2.82 3.95
C LEU A 172 15.88 -2.37 2.51
N ALA A 173 16.00 -1.07 2.28
CA ALA A 173 16.33 -0.56 0.95
C ALA A 173 17.72 -1.03 0.48
N GLY A 174 18.73 -1.03 1.36
CA GLY A 174 20.10 -1.39 1.00
C GLY A 174 20.34 -2.90 0.91
N ARG A 175 19.87 -3.66 1.88
CA ARG A 175 20.05 -5.13 1.93
C ARG A 175 19.03 -5.87 1.09
N GLY A 176 17.88 -5.25 0.85
CA GLY A 176 16.74 -5.86 0.20
C GLY A 176 15.90 -6.72 1.15
N PHE A 177 14.80 -7.19 0.61
CA PHE A 177 13.88 -8.10 1.26
C PHE A 177 13.25 -9.03 0.21
N PRO A 178 12.78 -10.23 0.58
CA PRO A 178 12.14 -11.14 -0.34
C PRO A 178 10.78 -10.58 -0.78
N LEU A 179 10.53 -10.60 -2.08
CA LEU A 179 9.25 -10.21 -2.65
C LEU A 179 8.18 -11.25 -2.36
N ASP A 180 7.02 -10.80 -1.93
CA ASP A 180 5.83 -11.62 -1.76
C ASP A 180 4.99 -11.72 -3.05
N HIS A 181 3.96 -12.55 -3.03
CA HIS A 181 3.04 -12.72 -4.16
C HIS A 181 2.36 -11.43 -4.59
N ASP A 182 2.06 -10.54 -3.64
CA ASP A 182 1.33 -9.31 -3.93
C ASP A 182 2.21 -8.30 -4.68
N LEU A 183 3.43 -8.09 -4.21
CA LEU A 183 4.40 -7.20 -4.86
C LEU A 183 4.80 -7.71 -6.24
N VAL A 184 5.07 -9.01 -6.39
CA VAL A 184 5.39 -9.61 -7.69
C VAL A 184 4.24 -9.41 -8.68
N ARG A 185 3.00 -9.65 -8.26
CA ARG A 185 1.82 -9.42 -9.09
C ARG A 185 1.68 -7.95 -9.48
N GLN A 186 1.93 -7.03 -8.55
CA GLN A 186 1.90 -5.59 -8.83
C GLN A 186 2.97 -5.19 -9.84
N PHE A 187 4.21 -5.65 -9.68
CA PHE A 187 5.32 -5.35 -10.60
C PHE A 187 5.03 -5.91 -12.00
N LYS A 188 4.62 -7.16 -12.12
CA LYS A 188 4.23 -7.76 -13.40
C LYS A 188 3.11 -6.98 -14.11
N ARG A 189 2.14 -6.46 -13.35
CA ARG A 189 1.04 -5.66 -13.90
C ARG A 189 1.48 -4.29 -14.45
N VAL A 190 2.41 -3.61 -13.76
CA VAL A 190 2.81 -2.24 -14.16
C VAL A 190 3.98 -2.21 -15.13
N LEU A 191 4.81 -3.25 -15.19
CA LEU A 191 6.00 -3.32 -16.02
C LEU A 191 5.76 -2.99 -17.50
N PRO A 192 4.68 -3.48 -18.16
CA PRO A 192 4.40 -3.10 -19.56
C PRO A 192 4.20 -1.60 -19.76
N SER A 193 3.59 -0.90 -18.79
CA SER A 193 3.39 0.55 -18.86
C SER A 193 4.67 1.35 -18.63
N MET A 194 5.71 0.72 -18.09
CA MET A 194 7.03 1.31 -17.84
C MET A 194 7.99 1.13 -19.02
N ALA A 195 7.60 0.41 -20.08
CA ALA A 195 8.50 0.07 -21.20
C ALA A 195 9.18 1.31 -21.85
N ALA A 196 8.49 2.46 -21.88
CA ALA A 196 9.03 3.71 -22.37
C ALA A 196 10.02 4.39 -21.40
N TYR A 197 10.23 3.85 -20.20
CA TYR A 197 11.03 4.45 -19.13
C TYR A 197 12.11 3.45 -18.65
N PRO A 198 13.28 3.37 -19.32
CA PRO A 198 14.31 2.36 -19.02
C PRO A 198 14.75 2.32 -17.55
N ALA A 199 14.85 3.49 -16.91
CA ALA A 199 15.21 3.58 -15.49
C ALA A 199 14.15 2.93 -14.58
N SER A 200 12.86 3.00 -14.92
CA SER A 200 11.80 2.31 -14.20
C SER A 200 11.84 0.80 -14.44
N VAL A 201 12.05 0.39 -15.69
CA VAL A 201 12.20 -1.04 -16.04
C VAL A 201 13.35 -1.65 -15.24
N GLU A 202 14.51 -0.97 -15.18
CA GLU A 202 15.67 -1.43 -14.40
C GLU A 202 15.34 -1.63 -12.90
N LYS A 203 14.53 -0.75 -12.30
CA LYS A 203 14.22 -0.82 -10.87
C LYS A 203 13.16 -1.85 -10.52
N PHE A 204 12.18 -2.07 -11.41
CA PHE A 204 11.03 -2.95 -11.16
C PHE A 204 11.11 -4.28 -11.90
N SER A 205 12.27 -4.62 -12.47
CA SER A 205 12.56 -5.91 -13.09
C SER A 205 14.04 -6.28 -12.93
N GLN A 206 14.40 -7.51 -13.29
CA GLN A 206 15.78 -7.98 -13.42
C GLN A 206 16.20 -7.86 -14.89
N ALA A 207 16.76 -6.72 -15.29
CA ALA A 207 17.14 -6.45 -16.69
C ALA A 207 15.98 -6.68 -17.70
N GLY A 208 14.75 -6.26 -17.33
CA GLY A 208 13.55 -6.46 -18.15
C GLY A 208 12.77 -7.75 -17.85
N ILE A 209 13.35 -8.70 -17.11
CA ILE A 209 12.69 -9.92 -16.69
C ILE A 209 11.90 -9.67 -15.40
N PRO A 210 10.60 -9.99 -15.34
CA PRO A 210 9.82 -9.83 -14.12
C PRO A 210 10.40 -10.60 -12.94
N TYR A 211 10.36 -9.98 -11.76
CA TYR A 211 10.70 -10.67 -10.51
C TYR A 211 9.77 -11.84 -10.21
N GLU A 212 10.29 -12.83 -9.48
CA GLU A 212 9.55 -13.95 -8.93
C GLU A 212 9.41 -13.85 -7.40
N VAL A 213 8.49 -14.63 -6.84
CA VAL A 213 8.27 -14.67 -5.38
C VAL A 213 9.52 -15.22 -4.70
N GLY A 214 9.98 -14.54 -3.66
CA GLY A 214 11.20 -14.88 -2.95
C GLY A 214 12.46 -14.18 -3.46
N ASP A 215 12.43 -13.58 -4.65
CA ASP A 215 13.56 -12.78 -5.14
C ASP A 215 13.85 -11.62 -4.19
N ILE A 216 15.12 -11.34 -3.99
CA ILE A 216 15.53 -10.23 -3.10
C ILE A 216 15.55 -8.92 -3.86
N TRP A 217 14.60 -8.06 -3.56
CA TRP A 217 14.51 -6.73 -4.14
C TRP A 217 15.34 -5.72 -3.36
N ARG A 218 16.30 -5.09 -4.02
CA ARG A 218 17.20 -4.07 -3.47
C ARG A 218 16.98 -2.75 -4.15
N GLN A 219 17.07 -1.67 -3.38
CA GLN A 219 16.87 -0.31 -3.82
C GLN A 219 18.04 0.58 -3.34
N PRO A 220 19.26 0.37 -3.89
CA PRO A 220 20.47 1.04 -3.39
C PRO A 220 20.39 2.56 -3.51
N ASP A 221 19.75 3.08 -4.55
CA ASP A 221 19.62 4.53 -4.73
C ASP A 221 18.65 5.13 -3.70
N LEU A 222 17.52 4.46 -3.46
CA LEU A 222 16.61 4.84 -2.37
C LEU A 222 17.31 4.79 -1.01
N ALA A 223 18.15 3.78 -0.76
CA ALA A 223 18.94 3.70 0.47
C ALA A 223 19.89 4.89 0.63
N LYS A 224 20.53 5.35 -0.46
CA LYS A 224 21.39 6.57 -0.46
C LYS A 224 20.57 7.82 -0.12
N VAL A 225 19.39 7.98 -0.74
CA VAL A 225 18.49 9.11 -0.46
C VAL A 225 18.02 9.08 0.99
N LEU A 226 17.53 7.93 1.49
CA LEU A 226 17.10 7.79 2.89
C LEU A 226 18.24 8.06 3.90
N LYS A 227 19.48 7.65 3.60
CA LYS A 227 20.65 7.99 4.42
C LYS A 227 20.91 9.50 4.45
N ARG A 228 20.76 10.19 3.31
CA ARG A 228 20.92 11.64 3.21
C ARG A 228 19.84 12.36 4.04
N ILE A 229 18.57 11.95 3.90
CA ILE A 229 17.45 12.46 4.72
C ILE A 229 17.73 12.21 6.21
N SER A 230 18.17 11.01 6.58
CA SER A 230 18.50 10.68 7.97
C SER A 230 19.58 11.59 8.57
N ARG A 231 20.55 12.03 7.78
CA ARG A 231 21.64 12.90 8.24
C ARG A 231 21.28 14.38 8.23
N GLN A 232 20.68 14.85 7.14
CA GLN A 232 20.46 16.27 6.85
C GLN A 232 19.02 16.74 7.04
N GLY A 233 18.09 15.80 7.29
CA GLY A 233 16.69 16.10 7.43
C GLY A 233 16.06 16.54 6.11
N ARG A 234 15.23 17.56 6.20
CA ARG A 234 14.52 18.16 5.06
C ARG A 234 15.46 18.57 3.93
N ASP A 235 16.57 19.22 4.25
CA ASP A 235 17.55 19.70 3.26
C ASP A 235 18.28 18.55 2.53
N GLY A 236 18.23 17.34 3.08
CA GLY A 236 18.75 16.13 2.42
C GLY A 236 17.85 15.61 1.30
N PHE A 237 16.66 16.18 1.12
CA PHE A 237 15.69 15.75 0.11
C PHE A 237 15.25 16.88 -0.81
N TYR A 238 14.90 18.03 -0.27
CA TYR A 238 14.47 19.23 -1.01
C TYR A 238 15.69 20.17 -1.30
#